data_39f10d58b184c3ecef9660d293f93e75
#
_entry.id   39f10d58b184c3ecef9660d293f93e75
#
_cell.length_a   1.000
_cell.length_b   1.000
_cell.length_c   1.000
_cell.angle_alpha   90.00
_cell.angle_beta   90.00
_cell.angle_gamma   90.00
#
_symmetry.space_group_name_H-M   'P 1'
#
loop_
_entity.id
_entity.type
_entity.pdbx_description
1 polymer ?
#
loop_
_entity_poly.entity_id
_entity_poly.type
_entity_poly.pdbx_seq_one_letter_code
_entity_poly.pdbx_strand_id
1 'polypeptide(L)'
;MKHTKTITILHSNDLHGDFLAEQVDEKLVGGVSMLSGYIEKVRAEEPNTIYAIAGDMFRGSVIDSEYKGLSTIEIMNALAPDIVTIGNHEVDYGIAHLLFIEKCARFPIINANLYIKNTPTRLFTPYKILRMDGMNILFIGIITQDVINQTKSESLVGSFVDTAAAAAEVGKICNAHNSIDIDFTVLLTHIGFEEDRHLARQLDPAWGVDLIIGGHSHTLPEHAVEENGVIIAQAGTGTDQIGRFDIIVDTDNNCIDSYTWHTVPICAETCPRNPAMEEVLHHFISRVDEKYSHIVGRFRRELTHPERTQETELGNLFADIFTRSLGIDVMLIGSGSIRAQKLGPIVTYGDLIEGFPYDDGVFMFKVTGQQLRQMLHYMLREEAYTGHTEFYQLPSTLRLRYDRRKGDFDYFTYCGKEVGKEIGDDALFTVGLQNYHFKNVESFFNISYDTLCKLQKPRSVATSCQDILMEYFREHEMLDAAVDGRMTILPSTAQTG
;
A
#
# COMPACT_ATOMS: atom_id res chain seq x y z
N MET A 1 -15.61 31.75 36.21
CA MET A 1 -15.41 31.93 34.76
C MET A 1 -14.85 30.62 34.28
N LYS A 2 -15.31 30.12 33.20
CA LYS A 2 -14.79 28.92 32.55
C LYS A 2 -13.35 29.20 32.09
N HIS A 3 -12.41 28.33 32.44
CA HIS A 3 -11.02 28.47 31.97
C HIS A 3 -10.90 27.73 30.65
N THR A 4 -10.56 28.44 29.59
CA THR A 4 -10.40 27.86 28.26
C THR A 4 -9.04 28.19 27.70
N LYS A 5 -8.50 27.28 26.87
CA LYS A 5 -7.26 27.43 26.11
C LYS A 5 -7.49 27.07 24.66
N THR A 6 -6.66 27.61 23.79
CA THR A 6 -6.72 27.34 22.35
C THR A 6 -5.54 26.49 21.91
N ILE A 7 -5.78 25.56 20.98
CA ILE A 7 -4.77 24.75 20.35
C ILE A 7 -5.14 24.50 18.89
N THR A 8 -4.15 24.49 18.00
CA THR A 8 -4.29 24.07 16.63
C THR A 8 -3.69 22.68 16.44
N ILE A 9 -4.42 21.74 15.86
CA ILE A 9 -3.88 20.44 15.45
C ILE A 9 -3.92 20.38 13.93
N LEU A 10 -2.74 20.31 13.32
CA LEU A 10 -2.56 19.95 11.92
C LEU A 10 -2.42 18.44 11.83
N HIS A 11 -3.01 17.82 10.80
CA HIS A 11 -2.86 16.39 10.64
C HIS A 11 -2.81 15.95 9.19
N SER A 12 -2.00 14.92 8.94
CA SER A 12 -1.92 14.19 7.68
C SER A 12 -2.06 12.69 7.96
N ASN A 13 -2.38 11.94 6.92
CA ASN A 13 -2.42 10.49 6.91
C ASN A 13 -2.13 10.00 5.49
N ASP A 14 -1.68 8.74 5.35
CA ASP A 14 -1.53 8.09 4.05
C ASP A 14 -0.68 8.94 3.08
N LEU A 15 0.47 9.44 3.55
CA LEU A 15 1.37 10.27 2.74
C LEU A 15 2.01 9.48 1.59
N HIS A 16 2.22 8.17 1.76
CA HIS A 16 2.67 7.24 0.74
C HIS A 16 3.89 7.69 -0.07
N GLY A 17 4.83 8.40 0.58
CA GLY A 17 6.02 8.89 -0.12
C GLY A 17 5.75 9.95 -1.18
N ASP A 18 4.61 10.60 -1.14
CA ASP A 18 4.25 11.73 -2.02
C ASP A 18 5.03 12.98 -1.62
N PHE A 19 6.28 13.06 -2.08
CA PHE A 19 7.22 14.12 -1.67
C PHE A 19 7.25 15.30 -2.64
N LEU A 20 6.90 15.08 -3.91
CA LEU A 20 7.08 16.06 -4.96
C LEU A 20 5.76 16.72 -5.33
N ALA A 21 5.82 18.03 -5.56
CA ALA A 21 4.67 18.77 -6.04
C ALA A 21 4.37 18.41 -7.50
N GLU A 22 3.10 18.29 -7.83
CA GLU A 22 2.61 17.96 -9.18
C GLU A 22 2.00 19.19 -9.87
N GLN A 23 2.07 19.19 -11.21
CA GLN A 23 1.43 20.23 -12.01
C GLN A 23 0.02 19.81 -12.37
N VAL A 24 -0.97 20.43 -11.75
CA VAL A 24 -2.41 20.20 -12.02
C VAL A 24 -3.03 21.49 -12.53
N ASP A 25 -3.61 21.49 -13.72
CA ASP A 25 -4.28 22.66 -14.33
C ASP A 25 -3.48 23.97 -14.21
N GLU A 26 -2.21 23.95 -14.60
CA GLU A 26 -1.26 25.08 -14.49
C GLU A 26 -0.91 25.51 -13.07
N LYS A 27 -1.40 24.82 -12.03
CA LYS A 27 -1.06 25.07 -10.63
C LYS A 27 -0.13 23.97 -10.12
N LEU A 28 0.78 24.38 -9.25
CA LEU A 28 1.61 23.43 -8.52
C LEU A 28 0.89 23.05 -7.22
N VAL A 29 0.63 21.75 -7.04
CA VAL A 29 -0.16 21.18 -5.93
C VAL A 29 0.68 20.13 -5.19
N GLY A 30 0.49 20.03 -3.89
CA GLY A 30 1.14 19.03 -3.05
C GLY A 30 2.64 19.26 -2.84
N GLY A 31 3.33 18.21 -2.45
CA GLY A 31 4.75 18.17 -2.17
C GLY A 31 5.11 18.65 -0.75
N VAL A 32 6.02 17.89 -0.14
CA VAL A 32 6.42 18.12 1.28
C VAL A 32 7.11 19.47 1.51
N SER A 33 7.66 20.12 0.46
CA SER A 33 8.24 21.46 0.61
C SER A 33 7.18 22.51 0.92
N MET A 34 6.05 22.50 0.19
CA MET A 34 4.93 23.40 0.46
C MET A 34 4.16 22.99 1.72
N LEU A 35 4.00 21.70 1.98
CA LEU A 35 3.43 21.19 3.21
C LEU A 35 4.23 21.67 4.44
N SER A 36 5.55 21.52 4.40
CA SER A 36 6.46 22.03 5.45
C SER A 36 6.33 23.54 5.64
N GLY A 37 6.33 24.29 4.53
CA GLY A 37 6.18 25.73 4.57
C GLY A 37 4.85 26.18 5.18
N TYR A 38 3.74 25.46 4.91
CA TYR A 38 2.46 25.71 5.54
C TYR A 38 2.49 25.43 7.05
N ILE A 39 3.06 24.28 7.45
CA ILE A 39 3.19 23.92 8.88
C ILE A 39 4.01 24.98 9.63
N GLU A 40 5.15 25.43 9.08
CA GLU A 40 5.97 26.47 9.68
C GLU A 40 5.22 27.80 9.80
N LYS A 41 4.47 28.17 8.77
CA LYS A 41 3.61 29.36 8.78
C LYS A 41 2.60 29.29 9.92
N VAL A 42 1.88 28.19 10.04
CA VAL A 42 0.87 28.03 11.11
C VAL A 42 1.53 28.04 12.48
N ARG A 43 2.65 27.37 12.68
CA ARG A 43 3.39 27.38 13.96
C ARG A 43 3.88 28.80 14.35
N ALA A 44 4.18 29.64 13.36
CA ALA A 44 4.56 31.04 13.63
C ALA A 44 3.36 31.93 13.99
N GLU A 45 2.18 31.65 13.40
CA GLU A 45 0.93 32.37 13.66
C GLU A 45 0.23 31.89 14.94
N GLU A 46 0.24 30.58 15.17
CA GLU A 46 -0.41 29.87 16.28
C GLU A 46 0.63 29.08 17.10
N PRO A 47 1.18 29.66 18.19
CA PRO A 47 2.26 29.04 18.96
C PRO A 47 1.91 27.68 19.55
N ASN A 48 0.61 27.42 19.83
CA ASN A 48 0.10 26.17 20.35
C ASN A 48 -0.32 25.23 19.19
N THR A 49 0.61 24.88 18.29
CA THR A 49 0.34 24.01 17.16
C THR A 49 1.01 22.65 17.32
N ILE A 50 0.24 21.57 17.16
CA ILE A 50 0.70 20.19 17.06
C ILE A 50 0.52 19.73 15.62
N TYR A 51 1.50 19.05 15.06
CA TYR A 51 1.38 18.34 13.79
C TYR A 51 1.46 16.83 14.02
N ALA A 52 0.39 16.13 13.64
CA ALA A 52 0.21 14.69 13.83
C ALA A 52 0.11 13.94 12.50
N ILE A 53 0.66 12.72 12.42
CA ILE A 53 0.54 11.86 11.23
C ILE A 53 -0.10 10.52 11.63
N ALA A 54 -1.20 10.17 10.97
CA ALA A 54 -1.97 8.96 11.25
C ALA A 54 -1.58 7.78 10.32
N GLY A 55 -0.28 7.48 10.23
CA GLY A 55 0.27 6.29 9.56
C GLY A 55 0.40 6.40 8.04
N ASP A 56 0.97 5.34 7.44
CA ASP A 56 1.25 5.16 6.01
C ASP A 56 2.06 6.33 5.41
N MET A 57 3.22 6.57 6.00
CA MET A 57 4.21 7.50 5.46
C MET A 57 4.96 6.89 4.27
N PHE A 58 5.09 5.55 4.25
CA PHE A 58 5.88 4.79 3.29
C PHE A 58 5.06 4.37 2.08
N ARG A 59 5.79 3.93 1.03
CA ARG A 59 5.25 3.37 -0.21
C ARG A 59 4.51 4.35 -1.12
N GLY A 60 5.05 4.54 -2.30
CA GLY A 60 4.43 5.31 -3.39
C GLY A 60 5.43 6.01 -4.26
N SER A 61 6.65 6.27 -3.79
CA SER A 61 7.69 6.89 -4.61
C SER A 61 8.93 6.02 -4.78
N VAL A 62 9.66 6.29 -5.86
CA VAL A 62 10.97 5.68 -6.12
C VAL A 62 11.97 6.08 -5.04
N ILE A 63 11.87 7.31 -4.51
CA ILE A 63 12.71 7.81 -3.42
C ILE A 63 12.54 6.94 -2.17
N ASP A 64 11.30 6.60 -1.80
CA ASP A 64 11.04 5.72 -0.66
C ASP A 64 11.58 4.30 -0.91
N SER A 65 11.25 3.74 -2.06
CA SER A 65 11.57 2.35 -2.41
C SER A 65 13.07 2.11 -2.51
N GLU A 66 13.84 3.05 -3.06
CA GLU A 66 15.30 2.94 -3.20
C GLU A 66 16.02 2.82 -1.86
N TYR A 67 15.55 3.56 -0.87
CA TYR A 67 16.17 3.59 0.46
C TYR A 67 15.38 2.80 1.51
N LYS A 68 14.36 2.05 1.08
CA LYS A 68 13.50 1.22 1.95
C LYS A 68 12.97 2.00 3.16
N GLY A 69 12.46 3.20 2.92
CA GLY A 69 11.87 4.07 3.94
C GLY A 69 12.86 4.95 4.71
N LEU A 70 14.19 4.78 4.57
CA LEU A 70 15.16 5.66 5.24
C LEU A 70 15.06 7.10 4.74
N SER A 71 14.92 7.30 3.43
CA SER A 71 14.68 8.63 2.83
C SER A 71 13.40 9.24 3.37
N THR A 72 12.33 8.47 3.50
CA THR A 72 11.07 8.92 4.08
C THR A 72 11.26 9.41 5.50
N ILE A 73 11.96 8.66 6.35
CA ILE A 73 12.23 9.10 7.73
C ILE A 73 13.10 10.35 7.79
N GLU A 74 14.09 10.51 6.91
CA GLU A 74 14.90 11.75 6.85
C GLU A 74 14.04 12.95 6.40
N ILE A 75 13.16 12.77 5.43
CA ILE A 75 12.19 13.78 5.00
C ILE A 75 11.21 14.11 6.15
N MET A 76 10.66 13.09 6.82
CA MET A 76 9.78 13.27 7.97
C MET A 76 10.50 13.95 9.15
N ASN A 77 11.78 13.64 9.39
CA ASN A 77 12.60 14.34 10.38
C ASN A 77 12.74 15.85 10.06
N ALA A 78 12.82 16.20 8.77
CA ALA A 78 12.84 17.61 8.35
C ALA A 78 11.43 18.25 8.42
N LEU A 79 10.38 17.50 8.16
CA LEU A 79 8.98 17.92 8.29
C LEU A 79 8.57 18.13 9.77
N ALA A 80 9.28 17.46 10.68
CA ALA A 80 9.18 17.58 12.13
C ALA A 80 7.75 17.43 12.70
N PRO A 81 7.08 16.29 12.50
CA PRO A 81 5.82 16.01 13.20
C PRO A 81 6.07 15.89 14.72
N ASP A 82 5.08 16.31 15.50
CA ASP A 82 5.13 16.21 16.97
C ASP A 82 4.79 14.81 17.46
N ILE A 83 4.01 14.07 16.66
CA ILE A 83 3.58 12.69 16.97
C ILE A 83 3.12 11.95 15.72
N VAL A 84 3.42 10.65 15.67
CA VAL A 84 3.07 9.77 14.55
C VAL A 84 2.56 8.43 15.05
N THR A 85 1.55 7.85 14.43
CA THR A 85 1.26 6.42 14.54
C THR A 85 1.75 5.69 13.28
N ILE A 86 1.85 4.36 13.35
CA ILE A 86 2.20 3.54 12.19
C ILE A 86 0.94 3.09 11.45
N GLY A 87 1.05 2.91 10.13
CA GLY A 87 0.08 2.24 9.29
C GLY A 87 0.57 0.87 8.81
N ASN A 88 -0.15 0.25 7.88
CA ASN A 88 0.19 -1.08 7.39
C ASN A 88 1.40 -1.07 6.44
N HIS A 89 1.67 0.02 5.75
CA HIS A 89 2.82 0.11 4.85
C HIS A 89 4.16 0.34 5.56
N GLU A 90 4.16 0.74 6.82
CA GLU A 90 5.39 0.82 7.62
C GLU A 90 6.06 -0.55 7.82
N VAL A 91 5.32 -1.67 7.69
CA VAL A 91 5.87 -3.02 7.83
C VAL A 91 6.30 -3.67 6.51
N ASP A 92 6.11 -3.01 5.38
CA ASP A 92 6.38 -3.57 4.04
C ASP A 92 7.84 -3.98 3.83
N TYR A 93 8.77 -3.32 4.50
CA TYR A 93 10.19 -3.66 4.49
C TYR A 93 10.59 -4.62 5.62
N GLY A 94 9.62 -5.18 6.34
CA GLY A 94 9.81 -6.11 7.45
C GLY A 94 9.94 -5.46 8.82
N ILE A 95 9.54 -6.20 9.85
CA ILE A 95 9.50 -5.69 11.25
C ILE A 95 10.89 -5.30 11.78
N ALA A 96 11.92 -6.08 11.46
CA ALA A 96 13.28 -5.75 11.90
C ALA A 96 13.75 -4.40 11.31
N HIS A 97 13.37 -4.13 10.06
CA HIS A 97 13.65 -2.87 9.40
C HIS A 97 12.84 -1.73 9.99
N LEU A 98 11.55 -1.95 10.27
CA LEU A 98 10.69 -0.96 10.94
C LEU A 98 11.26 -0.53 12.32
N LEU A 99 11.76 -1.47 13.11
CA LEU A 99 12.40 -1.16 14.39
C LEU A 99 13.70 -0.36 14.22
N PHE A 100 14.44 -0.61 13.16
CA PHE A 100 15.60 0.21 12.81
C PHE A 100 15.19 1.63 12.41
N ILE A 101 14.18 1.76 11.55
CA ILE A 101 13.60 3.05 11.12
C ILE A 101 13.08 3.85 12.31
N GLU A 102 12.41 3.22 13.27
CA GLU A 102 11.92 3.86 14.49
C GLU A 102 13.07 4.51 15.28
N LYS A 103 14.26 3.88 15.29
CA LYS A 103 15.46 4.48 15.93
C LYS A 103 16.06 5.65 15.14
N CYS A 104 15.79 5.76 13.84
CA CYS A 104 16.23 6.88 13.00
C CYS A 104 15.27 8.09 13.10
N ALA A 105 14.03 7.87 13.50
CA ALA A 105 13.02 8.91 13.68
C ALA A 105 13.40 9.85 14.85
N ARG A 106 13.26 11.17 14.63
CA ARG A 106 13.48 12.20 15.66
C ARG A 106 12.17 12.64 16.32
N PHE A 107 11.08 12.00 15.99
CA PHE A 107 9.73 12.23 16.52
C PHE A 107 9.20 10.95 17.17
N PRO A 108 8.27 11.06 18.12
CA PRO A 108 7.67 9.89 18.76
C PRO A 108 6.76 9.13 17.79
N ILE A 109 6.99 7.82 17.70
CA ILE A 109 6.12 6.87 17.00
C ILE A 109 5.39 6.06 18.07
N ILE A 110 4.05 6.04 18.04
CA ILE A 110 3.22 5.38 19.04
C ILE A 110 2.35 4.29 18.41
N ASN A 111 2.17 3.18 19.13
CA ASN A 111 1.18 2.15 18.78
C ASN A 111 0.83 1.28 19.98
N ALA A 112 -0.46 1.15 20.30
CA ALA A 112 -0.93 0.46 21.49
C ALA A 112 -1.32 -0.99 21.25
N ASN A 113 -1.59 -1.40 20.01
CA ASN A 113 -2.18 -2.70 19.68
C ASN A 113 -1.28 -3.64 18.87
N LEU A 114 0.00 -3.34 18.73
CA LEU A 114 0.99 -4.21 18.09
C LEU A 114 1.91 -4.83 19.16
N TYR A 115 1.94 -6.17 19.24
CA TYR A 115 2.63 -6.91 20.29
C TYR A 115 3.65 -7.88 19.72
N ILE A 116 4.65 -8.21 20.53
CA ILE A 116 5.54 -9.35 20.27
C ILE A 116 4.72 -10.62 20.54
N LYS A 117 4.65 -11.50 19.54
CA LYS A 117 3.83 -12.71 19.56
C LYS A 117 4.05 -13.54 20.84
N ASN A 118 2.96 -13.96 21.46
CA ASN A 118 2.94 -14.75 22.69
C ASN A 118 3.53 -14.04 23.92
N THR A 119 3.64 -12.72 23.90
CA THR A 119 4.07 -11.94 25.06
C THR A 119 3.12 -10.76 25.30
N PRO A 120 3.07 -10.21 26.53
CA PRO A 120 2.34 -8.98 26.80
C PRO A 120 3.13 -7.71 26.40
N THR A 121 4.28 -7.87 25.72
CA THR A 121 5.17 -6.76 25.39
C THR A 121 4.74 -6.12 24.09
N ARG A 122 4.42 -4.84 24.12
CA ARG A 122 4.15 -4.04 22.91
C ARG A 122 5.43 -3.78 22.13
N LEU A 123 5.30 -3.68 20.83
CA LEU A 123 6.42 -3.40 19.93
C LEU A 123 6.83 -1.92 20.00
N PHE A 124 5.87 -1.04 20.24
CA PHE A 124 6.06 0.41 20.34
C PHE A 124 5.56 0.96 21.67
N THR A 125 5.93 2.20 21.99
CA THR A 125 5.32 2.97 23.05
C THR A 125 3.83 3.17 22.73
N PRO A 126 2.90 2.81 23.62
CA PRO A 126 1.47 2.78 23.27
C PRO A 126 0.83 4.18 23.19
N TYR A 127 1.39 5.15 23.87
CA TYR A 127 0.85 6.50 23.98
C TYR A 127 1.96 7.52 24.22
N LYS A 128 1.61 8.79 24.06
CA LYS A 128 2.47 9.93 24.43
C LYS A 128 1.61 11.03 25.01
N ILE A 129 2.07 11.65 26.11
CA ILE A 129 1.49 12.88 26.61
C ILE A 129 2.33 14.04 26.07
N LEU A 130 1.72 14.89 25.26
CA LEU A 130 2.31 16.14 24.82
C LEU A 130 1.87 17.25 25.78
N ARG A 131 2.82 18.12 26.11
CA ARG A 131 2.56 19.28 26.98
C ARG A 131 2.66 20.55 26.16
N MET A 132 1.57 21.32 26.12
CA MET A 132 1.50 22.56 25.38
C MET A 132 0.70 23.61 26.13
N ASP A 133 1.28 24.77 26.35
CA ASP A 133 0.68 25.86 27.14
C ASP A 133 0.11 25.41 28.50
N GLY A 134 0.80 24.47 29.16
CA GLY A 134 0.36 23.89 30.45
C GLY A 134 -0.79 22.91 30.35
N MET A 135 -1.25 22.55 29.15
CA MET A 135 -2.18 21.43 28.91
C MET A 135 -1.40 20.13 28.78
N ASN A 136 -1.98 19.02 29.24
CA ASN A 136 -1.53 17.66 29.00
C ASN A 136 -2.50 16.98 28.02
N ILE A 137 -2.00 16.64 26.86
CA ILE A 137 -2.79 16.03 25.78
C ILE A 137 -2.31 14.60 25.61
N LEU A 138 -3.20 13.62 25.81
CA LEU A 138 -2.88 12.20 25.67
C LEU A 138 -3.13 11.73 24.24
N PHE A 139 -2.09 11.26 23.57
CA PHE A 139 -2.19 10.61 22.27
C PHE A 139 -2.00 9.10 22.41
N ILE A 140 -2.88 8.32 21.76
CA ILE A 140 -2.84 6.84 21.76
C ILE A 140 -2.85 6.39 20.30
N GLY A 141 -1.93 5.48 19.90
CA GLY A 141 -1.83 4.97 18.51
C GLY A 141 -2.54 3.63 18.33
N ILE A 142 -3.31 3.45 17.24
CA ILE A 142 -4.01 2.21 16.89
C ILE A 142 -3.80 1.87 15.41
N ILE A 143 -3.46 0.62 15.10
CA ILE A 143 -3.24 0.14 13.73
C ILE A 143 -4.23 -0.96 13.34
N THR A 144 -4.47 -1.10 12.03
CA THR A 144 -5.31 -2.15 11.43
C THR A 144 -4.71 -3.55 11.56
N GLN A 145 -5.58 -4.54 11.48
CA GLN A 145 -5.19 -5.96 11.42
C GLN A 145 -4.47 -6.37 10.12
N ASP A 146 -4.58 -5.61 9.06
CA ASP A 146 -3.99 -5.96 7.76
C ASP A 146 -2.47 -6.12 7.85
N VAL A 147 -1.83 -5.48 8.83
CA VAL A 147 -0.44 -5.72 9.21
C VAL A 147 -0.13 -7.20 9.44
N ILE A 148 -1.04 -7.98 10.05
CA ILE A 148 -0.83 -9.42 10.28
C ILE A 148 -0.77 -10.18 8.95
N ASN A 149 -1.57 -9.80 7.97
CA ASN A 149 -1.59 -10.46 6.67
C ASN A 149 -0.27 -10.28 5.92
N GLN A 150 0.34 -9.11 6.04
CA GLN A 150 1.64 -8.78 5.46
C GLN A 150 2.81 -9.45 6.20
N THR A 151 2.69 -9.62 7.53
CA THR A 151 3.73 -10.17 8.41
C THR A 151 3.57 -11.66 8.72
N LYS A 152 2.65 -12.38 8.07
CA LYS A 152 2.39 -13.83 8.31
C LYS A 152 3.62 -14.74 8.27
N SER A 153 4.68 -14.34 7.56
CA SER A 153 5.94 -15.06 7.53
C SER A 153 6.87 -14.76 8.70
N GLU A 154 6.61 -13.69 9.47
CA GLU A 154 7.43 -13.27 10.59
C GLU A 154 6.84 -13.77 11.91
N SER A 155 7.54 -14.69 12.55
CA SER A 155 7.06 -15.41 13.74
C SER A 155 6.94 -14.56 15.02
N LEU A 156 7.39 -13.28 14.99
CA LEU A 156 7.58 -12.46 16.18
C LEU A 156 6.43 -11.48 16.49
N VAL A 157 5.55 -11.20 15.53
CA VAL A 157 4.55 -10.15 15.68
C VAL A 157 3.15 -10.73 15.84
N GLY A 158 2.37 -10.17 16.74
CA GLY A 158 0.95 -10.38 16.87
C GLY A 158 0.28 -9.04 17.12
N SER A 159 -0.90 -8.80 16.54
CA SER A 159 -1.65 -7.56 16.76
C SER A 159 -3.04 -7.85 17.31
N PHE A 160 -3.63 -6.88 17.98
CA PHE A 160 -5.06 -6.87 18.26
C PHE A 160 -5.81 -6.27 17.09
N VAL A 161 -6.98 -6.81 16.85
CA VAL A 161 -7.48 -6.74 15.52
C VAL A 161 -8.94 -6.39 15.40
N ASP A 162 -9.72 -6.77 16.38
CA ASP A 162 -11.10 -6.33 16.39
C ASP A 162 -11.24 -4.99 17.12
N THR A 163 -12.24 -4.25 16.74
CA THR A 163 -12.54 -2.93 17.28
C THR A 163 -12.78 -2.98 18.80
N ALA A 164 -13.36 -4.07 19.32
CA ALA A 164 -13.60 -4.25 20.74
C ALA A 164 -12.29 -4.42 21.53
N ALA A 165 -11.32 -5.18 21.00
CA ALA A 165 -10.01 -5.33 21.61
C ALA A 165 -9.23 -3.99 21.57
N ALA A 166 -9.31 -3.23 20.49
CA ALA A 166 -8.71 -1.90 20.41
C ALA A 166 -9.34 -0.93 21.42
N ALA A 167 -10.66 -0.90 21.54
CA ALA A 167 -11.35 -0.10 22.56
C ALA A 167 -10.90 -0.48 23.98
N ALA A 168 -10.77 -1.78 24.28
CA ALA A 168 -10.29 -2.24 25.59
C ALA A 168 -8.85 -1.79 25.89
N GLU A 169 -7.96 -1.73 24.87
CA GLU A 169 -6.61 -1.20 25.03
C GLU A 169 -6.63 0.31 25.32
N VAL A 170 -7.44 1.07 24.60
CA VAL A 170 -7.65 2.51 24.87
C VAL A 170 -8.12 2.70 26.32
N GLY A 171 -9.16 1.97 26.75
CA GLY A 171 -9.69 2.06 28.13
C GLY A 171 -8.64 1.74 29.20
N LYS A 172 -7.78 0.73 28.99
CA LYS A 172 -6.68 0.42 29.91
C LYS A 172 -5.69 1.59 30.04
N ILE A 173 -5.36 2.24 28.92
CA ILE A 173 -4.43 3.37 28.91
C ILE A 173 -5.06 4.59 29.59
N CYS A 174 -6.29 4.96 29.24
CA CYS A 174 -7.00 6.07 29.87
C CYS A 174 -7.13 5.87 31.40
N ASN A 175 -7.58 4.68 31.83
CA ASN A 175 -7.71 4.35 33.26
C ASN A 175 -6.36 4.37 34.00
N ALA A 176 -5.25 4.01 33.34
CA ALA A 176 -3.93 4.10 33.96
C ALA A 176 -3.48 5.54 34.21
N HIS A 177 -4.09 6.52 33.53
CA HIS A 177 -3.76 7.94 33.61
C HIS A 177 -4.81 8.77 34.36
N ASN A 178 -5.81 8.15 34.97
CA ASN A 178 -6.85 8.83 35.77
C ASN A 178 -6.33 9.70 36.93
N SER A 179 -5.08 9.49 37.35
CA SER A 179 -4.42 10.33 38.38
C SER A 179 -3.66 11.52 37.81
N ILE A 180 -3.57 11.63 36.49
CA ILE A 180 -2.95 12.73 35.76
C ILE A 180 -4.08 13.62 35.23
N ASP A 181 -3.92 14.91 35.37
CA ASP A 181 -4.83 15.89 34.81
C ASP A 181 -4.59 15.94 33.29
N ILE A 182 -5.39 15.15 32.54
CA ILE A 182 -5.37 15.11 31.07
C ILE A 182 -6.47 16.03 30.57
N ASP A 183 -6.11 17.08 29.85
CA ASP A 183 -7.04 18.10 29.36
C ASP A 183 -7.93 17.58 28.22
N PHE A 184 -7.40 16.72 27.35
CA PHE A 184 -8.17 15.94 26.36
C PHE A 184 -7.34 14.78 25.78
N THR A 185 -8.03 13.81 25.17
CA THR A 185 -7.42 12.61 24.59
C THR A 185 -7.68 12.49 23.10
N VAL A 186 -6.60 12.21 22.34
CA VAL A 186 -6.62 12.00 20.88
C VAL A 186 -6.20 10.58 20.57
N LEU A 187 -6.99 9.87 19.78
CA LEU A 187 -6.54 8.64 19.12
C LEU A 187 -5.96 8.96 17.76
N LEU A 188 -4.75 8.49 17.48
CA LEU A 188 -4.19 8.43 16.15
C LEU A 188 -4.39 7.02 15.63
N THR A 189 -5.31 6.85 14.68
CA THR A 189 -5.73 5.55 14.22
C THR A 189 -5.34 5.33 12.75
N HIS A 190 -5.01 4.10 12.41
CA HIS A 190 -4.83 3.71 11.02
C HIS A 190 -5.63 2.43 10.77
N ILE A 191 -6.97 2.54 10.80
CA ILE A 191 -7.91 1.41 10.71
C ILE A 191 -9.00 1.62 9.65
N GLY A 192 -9.12 2.83 9.09
CA GLY A 192 -10.15 3.22 8.14
C GLY A 192 -11.32 3.97 8.80
N PHE A 193 -11.94 4.88 8.04
CA PHE A 193 -12.93 5.83 8.53
C PHE A 193 -14.17 5.17 9.16
N GLU A 194 -14.70 4.12 8.56
CA GLU A 194 -15.86 3.41 9.12
C GLU A 194 -15.49 2.61 10.38
N GLU A 195 -14.27 2.06 10.44
CA GLU A 195 -13.77 1.40 11.64
C GLU A 195 -13.47 2.39 12.76
N ASP A 196 -13.05 3.63 12.45
CA ASP A 196 -12.92 4.72 13.42
C ASP A 196 -14.28 5.05 14.06
N ARG A 197 -15.35 5.08 13.25
CA ARG A 197 -16.73 5.27 13.74
C ARG A 197 -17.21 4.09 14.59
N HIS A 198 -16.86 2.85 14.19
CA HIS A 198 -17.16 1.66 14.98
C HIS A 198 -16.41 1.68 16.33
N LEU A 199 -15.13 2.06 16.32
CA LEU A 199 -14.33 2.21 17.53
C LEU A 199 -14.95 3.25 18.46
N ALA A 200 -15.29 4.44 17.96
CA ALA A 200 -15.90 5.52 18.75
C ALA A 200 -17.18 5.08 19.47
N ARG A 201 -18.04 4.28 18.80
CA ARG A 201 -19.28 3.74 19.42
C ARG A 201 -19.01 2.77 20.57
N GLN A 202 -17.83 2.15 20.61
CA GLN A 202 -17.44 1.19 21.65
C GLN A 202 -16.64 1.81 22.79
N LEU A 203 -16.20 3.06 22.65
CA LEU A 203 -15.51 3.76 23.73
C LEU A 203 -16.49 4.11 24.86
N ASP A 204 -16.09 3.84 26.10
CA ASP A 204 -16.82 4.32 27.27
C ASP A 204 -16.59 5.84 27.39
N PRO A 205 -17.64 6.67 27.41
CA PRO A 205 -17.49 8.12 27.59
C PRO A 205 -16.69 8.51 28.85
N ALA A 206 -16.67 7.66 29.86
CA ALA A 206 -15.89 7.90 31.09
C ALA A 206 -14.37 7.85 30.86
N TRP A 207 -13.90 7.34 29.70
CA TRP A 207 -12.47 7.35 29.36
C TRP A 207 -11.99 8.69 28.84
N GLY A 208 -12.90 9.63 28.51
CA GLY A 208 -12.56 10.97 28.09
C GLY A 208 -11.78 11.04 26.78
N VAL A 209 -12.16 10.21 25.78
CA VAL A 209 -11.63 10.31 24.43
C VAL A 209 -12.45 11.34 23.66
N ASP A 210 -11.79 12.39 23.15
CA ASP A 210 -12.45 13.52 22.52
C ASP A 210 -12.33 13.50 20.98
N LEU A 211 -11.20 13.00 20.46
CA LEU A 211 -10.86 13.13 19.04
C LEU A 211 -10.20 11.86 18.50
N ILE A 212 -10.59 11.47 17.29
CA ILE A 212 -9.93 10.47 16.45
C ILE A 212 -9.41 11.15 15.20
N ILE A 213 -8.12 11.03 14.94
CA ILE A 213 -7.47 11.40 13.68
C ILE A 213 -7.08 10.08 13.01
N GLY A 214 -7.75 9.74 11.90
CA GLY A 214 -7.66 8.45 11.24
C GLY A 214 -6.89 8.46 9.92
N GLY A 215 -6.65 7.26 9.37
CA GLY A 215 -6.05 6.99 8.07
C GLY A 215 -6.53 5.65 7.49
N HIS A 216 -5.80 5.10 6.52
CA HIS A 216 -5.99 3.80 5.86
C HIS A 216 -7.02 3.77 4.72
N SER A 217 -8.17 4.41 4.86
CA SER A 217 -9.22 4.40 3.84
C SER A 217 -9.15 5.55 2.85
N HIS A 218 -8.16 6.44 2.98
CA HIS A 218 -7.96 7.63 2.16
C HIS A 218 -9.22 8.52 2.09
N THR A 219 -10.03 8.51 3.13
CA THR A 219 -11.29 9.24 3.15
C THR A 219 -11.02 10.74 3.32
N LEU A 220 -11.68 11.56 2.50
CA LEU A 220 -11.67 13.02 2.58
C LEU A 220 -13.09 13.50 2.87
N PRO A 221 -13.52 13.56 4.15
CA PRO A 221 -14.87 14.02 4.48
C PRO A 221 -14.99 15.55 4.30
N GLU A 222 -16.19 16.02 3.97
CA GLU A 222 -16.45 17.47 3.88
C GLU A 222 -16.39 18.14 5.26
N HIS A 223 -16.75 17.39 6.31
CA HIS A 223 -16.77 17.85 7.70
C HIS A 223 -16.32 16.73 8.62
N ALA A 224 -15.75 17.07 9.78
CA ALA A 224 -15.53 16.10 10.84
C ALA A 224 -16.87 15.50 11.29
N VAL A 225 -16.87 14.19 11.57
CA VAL A 225 -18.05 13.44 12.01
C VAL A 225 -17.98 13.24 13.51
N GLU A 226 -19.12 13.24 14.19
CA GLU A 226 -19.22 12.97 15.62
C GLU A 226 -19.98 11.66 15.86
N GLU A 227 -19.36 10.75 16.60
CA GLU A 227 -19.95 9.48 17.02
C GLU A 227 -19.70 9.27 18.52
N ASN A 228 -20.76 9.04 19.28
CA ASN A 228 -20.67 8.81 20.74
C ASN A 228 -19.93 9.94 21.51
N GLY A 229 -20.03 11.19 21.02
CA GLY A 229 -19.32 12.34 21.58
C GLY A 229 -17.85 12.44 21.19
N VAL A 230 -17.35 11.58 20.31
CA VAL A 230 -15.98 11.60 19.80
C VAL A 230 -15.97 12.23 18.39
N ILE A 231 -15.11 13.20 18.18
CA ILE A 231 -14.90 13.87 16.89
C ILE A 231 -13.99 13.00 16.03
N ILE A 232 -14.30 12.79 14.74
CA ILE A 232 -13.54 11.92 13.84
C ILE A 232 -13.22 12.67 12.55
N ALA A 233 -11.96 12.68 12.12
CA ALA A 233 -11.52 13.26 10.86
C ALA A 233 -10.40 12.45 10.19
N GLN A 234 -10.34 12.55 8.85
CA GLN A 234 -9.21 12.13 8.00
C GLN A 234 -8.93 13.22 6.97
N ALA A 235 -7.76 13.22 6.37
CA ALA A 235 -7.33 14.25 5.42
C ALA A 235 -7.03 13.69 4.01
N GLY A 236 -7.72 12.63 3.60
CA GLY A 236 -7.52 12.01 2.28
C GLY A 236 -6.21 11.20 2.20
N THR A 237 -5.39 11.48 1.21
CA THR A 237 -4.09 10.83 0.96
C THR A 237 -3.10 11.82 0.35
N GLY A 238 -1.81 11.53 0.40
CA GLY A 238 -0.76 12.35 -0.19
C GLY A 238 -0.52 13.69 0.52
N THR A 239 0.05 14.61 -0.22
CA THR A 239 0.43 15.94 0.28
C THR A 239 -0.41 17.08 -0.30
N ASP A 240 -1.45 16.79 -1.07
CA ASP A 240 -2.29 17.78 -1.74
C ASP A 240 -3.12 18.63 -0.77
N GLN A 241 -3.34 18.12 0.42
CA GLN A 241 -4.07 18.79 1.50
C GLN A 241 -3.55 18.39 2.87
N ILE A 242 -3.90 19.18 3.86
CA ILE A 242 -3.68 18.92 5.29
C ILE A 242 -4.96 19.20 6.06
N GLY A 243 -5.29 18.38 7.03
CA GLY A 243 -6.39 18.66 7.95
C GLY A 243 -5.96 19.68 9.02
N ARG A 244 -6.85 20.60 9.37
CA ARG A 244 -6.63 21.60 10.42
C ARG A 244 -7.82 21.62 11.37
N PHE A 245 -7.52 21.38 12.63
CA PHE A 245 -8.40 21.66 13.76
C PHE A 245 -7.94 22.94 14.48
N ASP A 246 -8.85 23.87 14.71
CA ASP A 246 -8.68 24.94 15.68
C ASP A 246 -9.66 24.65 16.84
N ILE A 247 -9.11 24.36 18.02
CA ILE A 247 -9.82 23.80 19.16
C ILE A 247 -9.80 24.76 20.34
N ILE A 248 -10.93 24.91 21.01
CA ILE A 248 -11.06 25.53 22.33
C ILE A 248 -11.23 24.39 23.35
N VAL A 249 -10.32 24.31 24.28
CA VAL A 249 -10.30 23.31 25.36
C VAL A 249 -10.85 23.89 26.64
N ASP A 250 -11.79 23.22 27.28
CA ASP A 250 -12.27 23.51 28.62
C ASP A 250 -11.37 22.78 29.64
N THR A 251 -10.45 23.51 30.24
CA THR A 251 -9.50 22.97 31.22
C THR A 251 -10.10 22.77 32.61
N ASP A 252 -11.34 23.23 32.87
CA ASP A 252 -12.06 22.95 34.12
C ASP A 252 -12.75 21.57 34.06
N ASN A 253 -13.18 21.16 32.83
CA ASN A 253 -13.91 19.90 32.62
C ASN A 253 -13.10 18.88 31.81
N ASN A 254 -11.89 19.21 31.38
CA ASN A 254 -10.98 18.34 30.63
C ASN A 254 -11.62 17.76 29.37
N CYS A 255 -12.08 18.62 28.48
CA CYS A 255 -12.70 18.22 27.22
C CYS A 255 -12.58 19.32 26.15
N ILE A 256 -12.86 18.95 24.91
CA ILE A 256 -13.03 19.91 23.82
C ILE A 256 -14.36 20.66 24.02
N ASP A 257 -14.29 21.99 24.19
CA ASP A 257 -15.46 22.85 24.33
C ASP A 257 -16.10 23.17 22.98
N SER A 258 -15.25 23.51 22.01
CA SER A 258 -15.68 23.74 20.64
C SER A 258 -14.49 23.60 19.69
N TYR A 259 -14.79 23.37 18.42
CA TYR A 259 -13.77 23.24 17.39
C TYR A 259 -14.28 23.75 16.05
N THR A 260 -13.33 24.05 15.16
CA THR A 260 -13.55 24.08 13.72
C THR A 260 -12.59 23.11 13.06
N TRP A 261 -13.04 22.44 12.01
CA TRP A 261 -12.21 21.57 11.21
C TRP A 261 -12.43 21.80 9.73
N HIS A 262 -11.37 21.82 8.98
CA HIS A 262 -11.39 21.88 7.51
C HIS A 262 -10.09 21.33 6.94
N THR A 263 -10.11 20.95 5.68
CA THR A 263 -8.89 20.66 4.92
C THR A 263 -8.37 21.91 4.25
N VAL A 264 -7.06 22.07 4.26
CA VAL A 264 -6.34 23.17 3.61
C VAL A 264 -5.63 22.60 2.39
N PRO A 265 -5.93 23.07 1.18
CA PRO A 265 -5.19 22.70 -0.01
C PRO A 265 -3.74 23.17 0.07
N ILE A 266 -2.81 22.27 -0.20
CA ILE A 266 -1.38 22.58 -0.29
C ILE A 266 -1.07 22.94 -1.74
N CYS A 267 -0.85 24.22 -2.00
CA CYS A 267 -0.55 24.73 -3.34
C CYS A 267 0.33 25.97 -3.30
N ALA A 268 1.00 26.24 -4.41
CA ALA A 268 1.97 27.36 -4.50
C ALA A 268 1.36 28.75 -4.25
N GLU A 269 0.05 28.89 -4.37
CA GLU A 269 -0.64 30.18 -4.17
C GLU A 269 -0.76 30.55 -2.68
N THR A 270 -0.89 29.56 -1.81
CA THR A 270 -1.22 29.74 -0.38
C THR A 270 -0.11 29.25 0.56
N CYS A 271 0.73 28.34 0.10
CA CYS A 271 1.75 27.68 0.89
C CYS A 271 3.16 28.06 0.42
N PRO A 272 3.98 28.69 1.27
CA PRO A 272 5.36 28.97 0.91
C PRO A 272 6.15 27.67 0.78
N ARG A 273 7.14 27.66 -0.11
CA ARG A 273 8.11 26.56 -0.18
C ARG A 273 9.09 26.69 0.98
N ASN A 274 9.52 25.54 1.51
CA ASN A 274 10.58 25.48 2.50
C ASN A 274 11.92 25.15 1.83
N PRO A 275 12.88 26.12 1.76
CA PRO A 275 14.17 25.88 1.10
C PRO A 275 15.00 24.76 1.74
N ALA A 276 14.92 24.59 3.06
CA ALA A 276 15.65 23.53 3.75
C ALA A 276 15.09 22.14 3.38
N MET A 277 13.77 22.01 3.25
CA MET A 277 13.14 20.80 2.77
C MET A 277 13.50 20.52 1.30
N GLU A 278 13.57 21.55 0.46
CA GLU A 278 14.00 21.38 -0.94
C GLU A 278 15.43 20.88 -1.06
N GLU A 279 16.34 21.30 -0.18
CA GLU A 279 17.70 20.78 -0.13
C GLU A 279 17.73 19.30 0.23
N VAL A 280 16.93 18.87 1.22
CA VAL A 280 16.78 17.45 1.60
C VAL A 280 16.25 16.64 0.41
N LEU A 281 15.19 17.12 -0.24
CA LEU A 281 14.61 16.44 -1.41
C LEU A 281 15.61 16.34 -2.57
N HIS A 282 16.31 17.44 -2.87
CA HIS A 282 17.29 17.47 -3.97
C HIS A 282 18.42 16.46 -3.77
N HIS A 283 18.83 16.23 -2.51
CA HIS A 283 19.83 15.23 -2.19
C HIS A 283 19.36 13.79 -2.60
N PHE A 284 18.11 13.46 -2.36
CA PHE A 284 17.57 12.13 -2.74
C PHE A 284 17.24 12.06 -4.23
N ILE A 285 16.61 13.08 -4.80
CA ILE A 285 16.23 13.12 -6.21
C ILE A 285 17.47 12.95 -7.10
N SER A 286 18.52 13.72 -6.86
CA SER A 286 19.72 13.66 -7.72
C SER A 286 20.36 12.26 -7.75
N ARG A 287 20.34 11.54 -6.64
CA ARG A 287 20.86 10.17 -6.57
C ARG A 287 19.91 9.16 -7.21
N VAL A 288 18.61 9.34 -7.06
CA VAL A 288 17.59 8.51 -7.69
C VAL A 288 17.64 8.75 -9.20
N ASP A 289 17.66 10.01 -9.65
CA ASP A 289 17.71 10.34 -11.08
C ASP A 289 18.92 9.73 -11.77
N GLU A 290 20.10 9.79 -11.16
CA GLU A 290 21.29 9.14 -11.70
C GLU A 290 21.11 7.64 -11.92
N LYS A 291 20.46 6.95 -10.97
CA LYS A 291 20.23 5.51 -11.03
C LYS A 291 19.05 5.15 -11.93
N TYR A 292 17.94 5.87 -11.78
CA TYR A 292 16.65 5.48 -12.37
C TYR A 292 16.43 6.03 -13.78
N SER A 293 17.13 7.07 -14.19
CA SER A 293 17.05 7.62 -15.54
C SER A 293 17.83 6.82 -16.59
N HIS A 294 18.68 5.85 -16.19
CA HIS A 294 19.42 5.08 -17.19
C HIS A 294 18.49 4.17 -18.00
N ILE A 295 18.71 4.11 -19.28
CA ILE A 295 17.92 3.32 -20.22
C ILE A 295 18.26 1.84 -20.04
N VAL A 296 17.25 1.04 -19.70
CA VAL A 296 17.36 -0.42 -19.55
C VAL A 296 16.81 -1.20 -20.72
N GLY A 297 15.89 -0.60 -21.50
CA GLY A 297 15.27 -1.27 -22.65
C GLY A 297 14.81 -0.29 -23.74
N ARG A 298 14.60 -0.84 -24.93
CA ARG A 298 14.04 -0.11 -26.07
C ARG A 298 12.95 -0.96 -26.71
N PHE A 299 11.79 -0.36 -26.89
CA PHE A 299 10.66 -0.99 -27.56
C PHE A 299 10.46 -0.33 -28.92
N ARG A 300 9.96 -1.10 -29.89
CA ARG A 300 9.66 -0.58 -31.24
C ARG A 300 8.62 0.54 -31.18
N ARG A 301 7.73 0.48 -30.22
CA ARG A 301 6.66 1.43 -29.95
C ARG A 301 6.27 1.36 -28.47
N GLU A 302 5.41 2.25 -28.03
CA GLU A 302 4.74 2.13 -26.75
C GLU A 302 3.87 0.86 -26.72
N LEU A 303 3.97 0.05 -25.67
CA LEU A 303 3.15 -1.13 -25.40
C LEU A 303 2.20 -0.86 -24.26
N THR A 304 1.00 -1.41 -24.32
CA THR A 304 -0.09 -1.05 -23.41
C THR A 304 -0.57 -2.18 -22.52
N HIS A 305 -1.11 -1.80 -21.34
CA HIS A 305 -1.80 -2.68 -20.39
C HIS A 305 -3.03 -1.93 -19.80
N PRO A 306 -4.04 -1.61 -20.65
CA PRO A 306 -5.14 -0.73 -20.25
C PRO A 306 -6.11 -1.37 -19.28
N GLU A 307 -6.23 -2.70 -19.34
CA GLU A 307 -7.22 -3.49 -18.57
C GLU A 307 -6.60 -4.76 -18.02
N ARG A 308 -6.91 -5.08 -16.77
CA ARG A 308 -6.35 -6.26 -16.09
C ARG A 308 -7.02 -7.57 -16.45
N THR A 309 -8.26 -7.54 -16.95
CA THR A 309 -9.11 -8.72 -17.18
C THR A 309 -9.15 -9.19 -18.63
N GLN A 310 -8.15 -8.83 -19.40
CA GLN A 310 -8.00 -9.24 -20.80
C GLN A 310 -6.53 -9.43 -21.18
N GLU A 311 -6.30 -10.02 -22.34
CA GLU A 311 -4.97 -10.10 -22.97
C GLU A 311 -4.43 -8.70 -23.30
N THR A 312 -3.16 -8.44 -22.97
CA THR A 312 -2.53 -7.14 -23.21
C THR A 312 -1.14 -7.28 -23.80
N GLU A 313 -0.63 -6.23 -24.45
CA GLU A 313 0.69 -6.23 -25.07
C GLU A 313 1.82 -6.42 -24.05
N LEU A 314 1.79 -5.65 -22.93
CA LEU A 314 2.78 -5.80 -21.87
C LEU A 314 2.64 -7.16 -21.15
N GLY A 315 1.42 -7.63 -20.96
CA GLY A 315 1.17 -8.95 -20.39
C GLY A 315 1.78 -10.06 -21.23
N ASN A 316 1.59 -10.00 -22.54
CA ASN A 316 2.17 -10.93 -23.51
C ASN A 316 3.70 -10.87 -23.48
N LEU A 317 4.27 -9.64 -23.51
CA LEU A 317 5.73 -9.46 -23.48
C LEU A 317 6.33 -10.09 -22.22
N PHE A 318 5.82 -9.77 -21.04
CA PHE A 318 6.39 -10.24 -19.80
C PHE A 318 6.23 -11.74 -19.63
N ALA A 319 5.05 -12.31 -19.93
CA ALA A 319 4.86 -13.75 -19.88
C ALA A 319 5.82 -14.51 -20.80
N ASP A 320 6.09 -13.99 -22.00
CA ASP A 320 7.05 -14.58 -22.94
C ASP A 320 8.49 -14.45 -22.45
N ILE A 321 8.88 -13.30 -21.89
CA ILE A 321 10.22 -13.09 -21.34
C ILE A 321 10.51 -14.11 -20.24
N PHE A 322 9.65 -14.19 -19.23
CA PHE A 322 9.85 -15.12 -18.12
C PHE A 322 9.87 -16.58 -18.57
N THR A 323 8.97 -16.96 -19.48
CA THR A 323 8.90 -18.32 -20.00
C THR A 323 10.22 -18.71 -20.68
N ARG A 324 10.77 -17.82 -21.54
CA ARG A 324 12.02 -18.06 -22.26
C ARG A 324 13.23 -18.01 -21.35
N SER A 325 13.36 -16.96 -20.53
CA SER A 325 14.52 -16.77 -19.66
C SER A 325 14.66 -17.87 -18.60
N LEU A 326 13.55 -18.40 -18.13
CA LEU A 326 13.56 -19.48 -17.13
C LEU A 326 13.56 -20.90 -17.73
N GLY A 327 13.36 -21.02 -19.05
CA GLY A 327 13.31 -22.31 -19.73
C GLY A 327 12.17 -23.21 -19.24
N ILE A 328 11.02 -22.62 -18.92
CA ILE A 328 9.83 -23.32 -18.44
C ILE A 328 8.75 -23.36 -19.54
N ASP A 329 7.79 -24.28 -19.43
CA ASP A 329 6.76 -24.43 -20.45
C ASP A 329 5.73 -23.28 -20.40
N VAL A 330 5.37 -22.86 -19.20
CA VAL A 330 4.29 -21.88 -18.96
C VAL A 330 4.64 -20.96 -17.78
N MET A 331 4.76 -19.67 -18.01
CA MET A 331 4.73 -18.67 -16.94
C MET A 331 3.39 -17.96 -16.92
N LEU A 332 2.73 -17.95 -15.77
CA LEU A 332 1.50 -17.19 -15.54
C LEU A 332 1.84 -15.92 -14.76
N ILE A 333 1.67 -14.78 -15.41
CA ILE A 333 1.94 -13.46 -14.79
C ILE A 333 0.63 -12.89 -14.28
N GLY A 334 0.57 -12.60 -12.98
CA GLY A 334 -0.58 -11.87 -12.43
C GLY A 334 -0.73 -10.52 -13.12
N SER A 335 -1.89 -10.26 -13.70
CA SER A 335 -2.17 -9.04 -14.44
C SER A 335 -2.03 -7.79 -13.55
N GLY A 336 -2.37 -7.94 -12.27
CA GLY A 336 -2.18 -6.91 -11.24
C GLY A 336 -0.72 -6.63 -10.88
N SER A 337 0.22 -7.52 -11.25
CA SER A 337 1.66 -7.27 -11.09
C SER A 337 2.20 -6.24 -12.09
N ILE A 338 1.49 -5.99 -13.18
CA ILE A 338 1.81 -4.96 -14.19
C ILE A 338 1.03 -3.71 -13.81
N ARG A 339 1.72 -2.68 -13.35
CA ARG A 339 1.12 -1.42 -12.89
C ARG A 339 1.12 -0.35 -13.98
N ALA A 340 2.06 -0.40 -14.91
CA ALA A 340 2.09 0.53 -16.04
C ALA A 340 0.90 0.30 -16.96
N GLN A 341 0.12 1.35 -17.26
CA GLN A 341 -0.87 1.31 -18.32
C GLN A 341 -0.21 1.29 -19.71
N LYS A 342 1.02 1.81 -19.79
CA LYS A 342 1.84 1.88 -21.00
C LYS A 342 3.33 1.92 -20.64
N LEU A 343 4.18 1.39 -21.50
CA LEU A 343 5.62 1.36 -21.32
C LEU A 343 6.35 1.49 -22.68
N GLY A 344 7.46 2.25 -22.70
CA GLY A 344 8.25 2.48 -23.92
C GLY A 344 7.84 3.75 -24.69
N PRO A 345 8.43 4.02 -25.88
CA PRO A 345 9.44 3.21 -26.61
C PRO A 345 10.82 3.17 -25.96
N ILE A 346 11.20 4.14 -25.14
CA ILE A 346 12.41 4.12 -24.31
C ILE A 346 11.97 3.75 -22.92
N VAL A 347 12.63 2.77 -22.32
CA VAL A 347 12.33 2.30 -20.96
C VAL A 347 13.53 2.56 -20.08
N THR A 348 13.35 3.42 -19.09
CA THR A 348 14.34 3.65 -18.05
C THR A 348 14.20 2.61 -16.93
N TYR A 349 15.17 2.54 -16.04
CA TYR A 349 15.07 1.70 -14.86
C TYR A 349 13.90 2.14 -13.97
N GLY A 350 13.65 3.44 -13.84
CA GLY A 350 12.48 3.99 -13.14
C GLY A 350 11.16 3.49 -13.71
N ASP A 351 10.98 3.62 -15.04
CA ASP A 351 9.77 3.13 -15.73
C ASP A 351 9.52 1.64 -15.47
N LEU A 352 10.60 0.83 -15.44
CA LEU A 352 10.49 -0.60 -15.16
C LEU A 352 10.03 -0.86 -13.71
N ILE A 353 10.62 -0.17 -12.72
CA ILE A 353 10.29 -0.34 -11.31
C ILE A 353 8.86 0.13 -11.00
N GLU A 354 8.44 1.25 -11.57
CA GLU A 354 7.06 1.74 -11.44
C GLU A 354 6.07 0.84 -12.15
N GLY A 355 6.43 0.39 -13.35
CA GLY A 355 5.57 -0.47 -14.18
C GLY A 355 5.46 -1.91 -13.68
N PHE A 356 6.47 -2.42 -12.97
CA PHE A 356 6.51 -3.77 -12.41
C PHE A 356 7.18 -3.73 -11.02
N PRO A 357 6.50 -3.20 -9.99
CA PRO A 357 7.10 -2.89 -8.69
C PRO A 357 7.37 -4.11 -7.81
N TYR A 358 6.76 -5.26 -8.10
CA TYR A 358 6.86 -6.45 -7.25
C TYR A 358 8.08 -7.29 -7.65
N ASP A 359 9.20 -7.04 -6.97
CA ASP A 359 10.43 -7.80 -7.16
C ASP A 359 10.40 -9.12 -6.38
N ASP A 360 9.50 -9.99 -6.79
CA ASP A 360 9.30 -11.32 -6.20
C ASP A 360 10.17 -12.36 -6.90
N GLY A 361 10.52 -13.42 -6.14
CA GLY A 361 11.13 -14.62 -6.73
C GLY A 361 10.09 -15.42 -7.53
N VAL A 362 10.59 -16.31 -8.40
CA VAL A 362 9.74 -17.22 -9.18
C VAL A 362 9.87 -18.65 -8.66
N PHE A 363 8.75 -19.28 -8.39
CA PHE A 363 8.64 -20.70 -8.10
C PHE A 363 8.19 -21.49 -9.32
N MET A 364 8.88 -22.59 -9.57
CA MET A 364 8.55 -23.56 -10.61
C MET A 364 8.04 -24.84 -9.97
N PHE A 365 7.01 -25.42 -10.55
CA PHE A 365 6.43 -26.70 -10.19
C PHE A 365 5.95 -27.46 -11.42
N LYS A 366 5.64 -28.75 -11.28
CA LYS A 366 5.10 -29.57 -12.35
C LYS A 366 3.64 -29.84 -12.16
N VAL A 367 2.90 -29.88 -13.27
CA VAL A 367 1.50 -30.28 -13.34
C VAL A 367 1.27 -31.19 -14.55
N THR A 368 0.25 -32.01 -14.49
CA THR A 368 -0.22 -32.76 -15.66
C THR A 368 -1.02 -31.85 -16.59
N GLY A 369 -1.23 -32.26 -17.85
CA GLY A 369 -2.08 -31.52 -18.80
C GLY A 369 -3.50 -31.32 -18.27
N GLN A 370 -4.06 -32.35 -17.63
CA GLN A 370 -5.35 -32.23 -16.94
C GLN A 370 -5.34 -31.19 -15.83
N GLN A 371 -4.31 -31.18 -14.97
CA GLN A 371 -4.17 -30.18 -13.90
C GLN A 371 -3.98 -28.77 -14.45
N LEU A 372 -3.17 -28.61 -15.50
CA LEU A 372 -3.00 -27.31 -16.16
C LEU A 372 -4.33 -26.77 -16.69
N ARG A 373 -5.11 -27.62 -17.35
CA ARG A 373 -6.46 -27.27 -17.82
C ARG A 373 -7.38 -26.85 -16.66
N GLN A 374 -7.35 -27.59 -15.55
CA GLN A 374 -8.15 -27.28 -14.36
C GLN A 374 -7.73 -25.93 -13.73
N MET A 375 -6.43 -25.67 -13.62
CA MET A 375 -5.91 -24.39 -13.12
C MET A 375 -6.38 -23.22 -13.98
N LEU A 376 -6.22 -23.32 -15.31
CA LEU A 376 -6.64 -22.27 -16.24
C LEU A 376 -8.17 -22.09 -16.26
N HIS A 377 -8.91 -23.16 -16.13
CA HIS A 377 -10.37 -23.10 -16.00
C HIS A 377 -10.79 -22.36 -14.72
N TYR A 378 -10.14 -22.66 -13.59
CA TYR A 378 -10.45 -22.01 -12.30
C TYR A 378 -10.04 -20.53 -12.29
N MET A 379 -8.91 -20.16 -12.89
CA MET A 379 -8.49 -18.77 -12.97
C MET A 379 -9.44 -17.90 -13.82
N LEU A 380 -10.19 -18.49 -14.77
CA LEU A 380 -11.14 -17.80 -15.64
C LEU A 380 -12.60 -17.81 -15.11
N ARG A 381 -12.79 -18.14 -13.83
CA ARG A 381 -14.11 -18.08 -13.19
C ARG A 381 -14.60 -16.63 -13.05
N GLU A 382 -15.91 -16.45 -12.78
CA GLU A 382 -16.55 -15.12 -12.78
C GLU A 382 -15.88 -14.10 -11.87
N GLU A 383 -15.34 -14.51 -10.72
CA GLU A 383 -14.66 -13.62 -9.78
C GLU A 383 -13.42 -12.94 -10.37
N ALA A 384 -12.78 -13.55 -11.37
CA ALA A 384 -11.63 -12.97 -12.07
C ALA A 384 -11.98 -11.67 -12.83
N TYR A 385 -13.25 -11.49 -13.19
CA TYR A 385 -13.73 -10.33 -13.94
C TYR A 385 -14.34 -9.24 -13.06
N THR A 386 -14.48 -9.51 -11.76
CA THR A 386 -15.06 -8.57 -10.79
C THR A 386 -14.02 -7.90 -9.91
N GLY A 387 -12.74 -8.24 -10.08
CA GLY A 387 -11.65 -7.74 -9.24
C GLY A 387 -11.50 -8.45 -7.88
N HIS A 388 -12.32 -9.47 -7.58
CA HIS A 388 -12.23 -10.22 -6.33
C HIS A 388 -11.17 -11.34 -6.33
N THR A 389 -10.53 -11.57 -7.46
CA THR A 389 -9.37 -12.47 -7.58
C THR A 389 -8.45 -12.00 -8.71
N GLU A 390 -7.25 -12.60 -8.79
CA GLU A 390 -6.25 -12.24 -9.79
C GLU A 390 -6.60 -12.81 -11.17
N PHE A 391 -6.32 -12.02 -12.19
CA PHE A 391 -6.33 -12.43 -13.60
C PHE A 391 -4.88 -12.62 -14.08
N TYR A 392 -4.64 -13.55 -15.03
CA TYR A 392 -3.28 -13.89 -15.44
C TYR A 392 -3.07 -13.72 -16.94
N GLN A 393 -1.91 -13.19 -17.30
CA GLN A 393 -1.40 -13.11 -18.66
C GLN A 393 -0.67 -14.41 -19.01
N LEU A 394 -0.78 -14.84 -20.27
CA LEU A 394 -0.28 -16.11 -20.76
C LEU A 394 0.93 -15.96 -21.68
N PRO A 395 1.87 -16.93 -21.72
CA PRO A 395 2.92 -16.96 -22.70
C PRO A 395 2.41 -17.39 -24.09
N SER A 396 3.16 -17.11 -25.14
CA SER A 396 2.85 -17.47 -26.54
C SER A 396 2.79 -18.97 -26.80
N THR A 397 3.30 -19.79 -25.86
CA THR A 397 3.20 -21.25 -25.91
C THR A 397 1.78 -21.76 -25.67
N LEU A 398 0.93 -20.97 -25.00
CA LEU A 398 -0.47 -21.29 -24.74
C LEU A 398 -1.41 -20.50 -25.65
N ARG A 399 -2.45 -21.16 -26.14
CA ARG A 399 -3.60 -20.51 -26.76
C ARG A 399 -4.89 -21.17 -26.25
N LEU A 400 -5.85 -20.32 -25.87
CA LEU A 400 -7.15 -20.79 -25.40
C LEU A 400 -8.27 -19.88 -25.89
N ARG A 401 -9.45 -20.51 -26.02
CA ARG A 401 -10.71 -19.80 -26.17
C ARG A 401 -11.68 -20.30 -25.12
N TYR A 402 -12.10 -19.41 -24.24
CA TYR A 402 -13.00 -19.71 -23.13
C TYR A 402 -14.37 -19.08 -23.36
N ASP A 403 -15.43 -19.89 -23.31
CA ASP A 403 -16.80 -19.39 -23.41
C ASP A 403 -17.42 -19.30 -22.00
N ARG A 404 -17.55 -18.08 -21.50
CA ARG A 404 -18.13 -17.83 -20.16
C ARG A 404 -19.58 -18.32 -20.01
N ARG A 405 -20.33 -18.43 -21.12
CA ARG A 405 -21.71 -18.97 -21.09
C ARG A 405 -21.73 -20.46 -20.84
N LYS A 406 -20.74 -21.19 -21.38
CA LYS A 406 -20.58 -22.64 -21.18
C LYS A 406 -19.80 -22.95 -19.91
N GLY A 407 -19.00 -21.97 -19.42
CA GLY A 407 -18.04 -22.18 -18.36
C GLY A 407 -16.94 -23.18 -18.74
N ASP A 408 -16.53 -23.25 -20.02
CA ASP A 408 -15.50 -24.20 -20.48
C ASP A 408 -14.77 -23.68 -21.71
N PHE A 409 -13.66 -24.34 -22.06
CA PHE A 409 -12.85 -24.05 -23.23
C PHE A 409 -13.49 -24.60 -24.51
N ASP A 410 -13.57 -23.77 -25.54
CA ASP A 410 -13.82 -24.24 -26.91
C ASP A 410 -12.59 -24.97 -27.46
N TYR A 411 -11.39 -24.45 -27.12
CA TYR A 411 -10.10 -25.12 -27.34
C TYR A 411 -9.07 -24.65 -26.31
N PHE A 412 -8.09 -25.50 -26.03
CA PHE A 412 -6.91 -25.22 -25.23
C PHE A 412 -5.70 -25.94 -25.85
N THR A 413 -4.70 -25.17 -26.29
CA THR A 413 -3.53 -25.69 -26.99
C THR A 413 -2.23 -25.26 -26.34
N TYR A 414 -1.22 -26.11 -26.40
CA TYR A 414 0.17 -25.83 -26.08
C TYR A 414 1.02 -26.04 -27.33
N CYS A 415 1.78 -25.02 -27.75
CA CYS A 415 2.57 -25.00 -28.97
C CYS A 415 1.75 -25.49 -30.21
N GLY A 416 0.48 -25.07 -30.30
CA GLY A 416 -0.43 -25.40 -31.39
C GLY A 416 -1.05 -26.79 -31.35
N LYS A 417 -0.77 -27.61 -30.32
CA LYS A 417 -1.33 -28.96 -30.15
C LYS A 417 -2.38 -28.95 -29.04
N GLU A 418 -3.52 -29.56 -29.27
CA GLU A 418 -4.63 -29.58 -28.31
C GLU A 418 -4.32 -30.50 -27.12
N VAL A 419 -4.36 -29.93 -25.91
CA VAL A 419 -4.16 -30.66 -24.66
C VAL A 419 -5.41 -31.45 -24.33
N GLY A 420 -5.25 -32.73 -24.00
CA GLY A 420 -6.35 -33.70 -23.83
C GLY A 420 -6.72 -34.47 -25.09
N LYS A 421 -6.14 -34.10 -26.26
CA LYS A 421 -6.37 -34.84 -27.53
C LYS A 421 -5.04 -35.21 -28.21
N GLU A 422 -4.25 -34.24 -28.58
CA GLU A 422 -2.92 -34.44 -29.24
C GLU A 422 -1.78 -34.55 -28.22
N ILE A 423 -1.92 -33.87 -27.10
CA ILE A 423 -1.06 -34.01 -25.92
C ILE A 423 -1.89 -34.69 -24.83
N GLY A 424 -1.40 -35.80 -24.30
CA GLY A 424 -2.14 -36.58 -23.28
C GLY A 424 -2.36 -35.77 -22.01
N ASP A 425 -3.45 -36.10 -21.31
CA ASP A 425 -3.80 -35.47 -20.02
C ASP A 425 -2.76 -35.70 -18.92
N ASP A 426 -1.95 -36.75 -19.04
CA ASP A 426 -0.84 -37.12 -18.16
C ASP A 426 0.52 -36.48 -18.53
N ALA A 427 0.59 -35.82 -19.67
CA ALA A 427 1.80 -35.08 -20.07
C ALA A 427 2.17 -34.02 -19.03
N LEU A 428 3.47 -33.94 -18.71
CA LEU A 428 3.94 -33.01 -17.66
C LEU A 428 4.36 -31.68 -18.26
N PHE A 429 3.92 -30.62 -17.58
CA PHE A 429 4.27 -29.24 -17.86
C PHE A 429 4.98 -28.61 -16.65
N THR A 430 6.02 -27.81 -16.92
CA THR A 430 6.63 -26.93 -15.94
C THR A 430 5.92 -25.59 -15.93
N VAL A 431 5.36 -25.22 -14.77
CA VAL A 431 4.64 -23.95 -14.57
C VAL A 431 5.40 -23.06 -13.61
N GLY A 432 5.53 -21.78 -13.95
CA GLY A 432 6.11 -20.75 -13.12
C GLY A 432 5.06 -19.78 -12.59
N LEU A 433 5.22 -19.37 -11.34
CA LEU A 433 4.46 -18.32 -10.67
C LEU A 433 5.39 -17.44 -9.84
N GLN A 434 5.09 -16.14 -9.77
CA GLN A 434 5.71 -15.26 -8.78
C GLN A 434 5.42 -15.79 -7.36
N ASN A 435 6.31 -15.55 -6.43
CA ASN A 435 6.26 -16.08 -5.07
C ASN A 435 4.91 -15.77 -4.36
N TYR A 436 4.39 -14.56 -4.52
CA TYR A 436 3.07 -14.19 -3.98
C TYR A 436 1.96 -15.10 -4.53
N HIS A 437 1.91 -15.30 -5.84
CA HIS A 437 0.90 -16.14 -6.50
C HIS A 437 1.08 -17.62 -6.16
N PHE A 438 2.33 -18.06 -6.02
CA PHE A 438 2.64 -19.43 -5.60
C PHE A 438 2.22 -19.71 -4.15
N LYS A 439 2.46 -18.79 -3.23
CA LYS A 439 1.98 -18.93 -1.83
C LYS A 439 0.45 -19.02 -1.73
N ASN A 440 -0.26 -18.43 -2.67
CA ASN A 440 -1.71 -18.41 -2.73
C ASN A 440 -2.27 -19.35 -3.84
N VAL A 441 -1.50 -20.34 -4.28
CA VAL A 441 -1.82 -21.21 -5.43
C VAL A 441 -3.15 -21.94 -5.27
N GLU A 442 -3.52 -22.34 -4.06
CA GLU A 442 -4.79 -22.99 -3.78
C GLU A 442 -5.97 -22.03 -3.99
N SER A 443 -5.87 -20.81 -3.53
CA SER A 443 -6.90 -19.77 -3.71
C SER A 443 -7.06 -19.34 -5.17
N PHE A 444 -5.95 -19.19 -5.90
CA PHE A 444 -5.97 -18.65 -7.26
C PHE A 444 -6.24 -19.73 -8.32
N PHE A 445 -5.82 -20.98 -8.08
CA PHE A 445 -5.84 -22.06 -9.08
C PHE A 445 -6.52 -23.35 -8.62
N ASN A 446 -7.05 -23.39 -7.39
CA ASN A 446 -7.70 -24.58 -6.80
C ASN A 446 -6.83 -25.84 -6.84
N ILE A 447 -5.53 -25.69 -6.59
CA ILE A 447 -4.57 -26.77 -6.51
C ILE A 447 -3.74 -26.63 -5.23
N SER A 448 -3.74 -27.67 -4.38
CA SER A 448 -3.03 -27.61 -3.11
C SER A 448 -1.52 -27.84 -3.29
N TYR A 449 -0.71 -27.25 -2.39
CA TYR A 449 0.73 -27.48 -2.33
C TYR A 449 1.09 -28.97 -2.25
N ASP A 450 0.34 -29.76 -1.45
CA ASP A 450 0.56 -31.19 -1.31
C ASP A 450 0.32 -31.94 -2.63
N THR A 451 -0.64 -31.49 -3.44
CA THR A 451 -0.88 -32.07 -4.77
C THR A 451 0.29 -31.80 -5.71
N LEU A 452 0.85 -30.60 -5.68
CA LEU A 452 2.05 -30.26 -6.48
C LEU A 452 3.25 -31.09 -6.04
N CYS A 453 3.45 -31.30 -4.74
CA CYS A 453 4.54 -32.10 -4.20
C CYS A 453 4.51 -33.58 -4.62
N LYS A 454 3.33 -34.13 -5.01
CA LYS A 454 3.21 -35.52 -5.50
C LYS A 454 3.95 -35.75 -6.81
N LEU A 455 4.06 -34.74 -7.67
CA LEU A 455 4.76 -34.87 -8.94
C LEU A 455 6.24 -34.48 -8.78
N GLN A 456 6.49 -33.32 -8.20
CA GLN A 456 7.84 -32.81 -7.90
C GLN A 456 7.72 -31.69 -6.88
N LYS A 457 8.57 -31.69 -5.84
CA LYS A 457 8.60 -30.58 -4.89
C LYS A 457 8.86 -29.26 -5.63
N PRO A 458 8.00 -28.25 -5.47
CA PRO A 458 8.20 -26.93 -6.03
C PRO A 458 9.55 -26.31 -5.58
N ARG A 459 10.17 -25.57 -6.46
CA ARG A 459 11.47 -24.91 -6.17
C ARG A 459 11.50 -23.48 -6.68
N SER A 460 12.24 -22.63 -6.00
CA SER A 460 12.59 -21.31 -6.51
C SER A 460 13.55 -21.46 -7.69
N VAL A 461 13.28 -20.77 -8.80
CA VAL A 461 14.12 -20.75 -10.00
C VAL A 461 14.69 -19.35 -10.29
N ALA A 462 14.15 -18.33 -9.64
CA ALA A 462 14.69 -16.98 -9.62
C ALA A 462 14.36 -16.30 -8.29
N THR A 463 15.18 -15.35 -7.89
CA THR A 463 15.02 -14.55 -6.66
C THR A 463 14.47 -13.17 -6.93
N SER A 464 14.57 -12.66 -8.16
CA SER A 464 14.12 -11.34 -8.59
C SER A 464 13.49 -11.42 -9.98
N CYS A 465 12.27 -10.95 -10.10
CA CYS A 465 11.59 -10.79 -11.38
C CYS A 465 12.17 -9.61 -12.17
N GLN A 466 12.55 -8.54 -11.48
CA GLN A 466 13.11 -7.35 -12.11
C GLN A 466 14.46 -7.63 -12.75
N ASP A 467 15.31 -8.42 -12.10
CA ASP A 467 16.60 -8.83 -12.67
C ASP A 467 16.42 -9.61 -14.00
N ILE A 468 15.44 -10.52 -14.06
CA ILE A 468 15.13 -11.26 -15.31
C ILE A 468 14.72 -10.30 -16.43
N LEU A 469 13.84 -9.33 -16.13
CA LEU A 469 13.40 -8.34 -17.11
C LEU A 469 14.56 -7.46 -17.57
N MET A 470 15.39 -6.98 -16.64
CA MET A 470 16.56 -6.16 -16.95
C MET A 470 17.58 -6.90 -17.79
N GLU A 471 17.89 -8.16 -17.44
CA GLU A 471 18.81 -9.00 -18.20
C GLU A 471 18.29 -9.21 -19.62
N TYR A 472 17.02 -9.59 -19.77
CA TYR A 472 16.40 -9.77 -21.08
C TYR A 472 16.39 -8.49 -21.92
N PHE A 473 16.07 -7.33 -21.31
CA PHE A 473 16.06 -6.04 -22.00
C PHE A 473 17.47 -5.65 -22.50
N ARG A 474 18.51 -5.95 -21.73
CA ARG A 474 19.91 -5.70 -22.14
C ARG A 474 20.39 -6.60 -23.28
N GLU A 475 19.89 -7.83 -23.34
CA GLU A 475 20.27 -8.80 -24.39
C GLU A 475 19.54 -8.55 -25.72
N HIS A 476 18.47 -7.75 -25.72
CA HIS A 476 17.63 -7.52 -26.89
C HIS A 476 17.60 -6.02 -27.26
N GLU A 477 18.19 -5.67 -28.41
CA GLU A 477 18.29 -4.27 -28.85
C GLU A 477 16.92 -3.58 -29.00
N MET A 478 15.89 -4.34 -29.44
CA MET A 478 14.56 -3.80 -29.72
C MET A 478 13.48 -4.83 -29.45
N LEU A 479 12.57 -4.51 -28.54
CA LEU A 479 11.46 -5.37 -28.16
C LEU A 479 10.15 -4.91 -28.79
N ASP A 480 9.25 -5.85 -29.02
CA ASP A 480 7.88 -5.60 -29.48
C ASP A 480 6.96 -6.75 -29.01
N ALA A 481 5.70 -6.44 -28.83
CA ALA A 481 4.65 -7.40 -28.55
C ALA A 481 3.31 -6.88 -29.08
N ALA A 482 2.40 -7.80 -29.34
CA ALA A 482 1.05 -7.46 -29.75
C ALA A 482 0.04 -8.37 -29.04
N VAL A 483 -1.19 -7.93 -28.94
CA VAL A 483 -2.32 -8.81 -28.64
C VAL A 483 -2.49 -9.73 -29.87
N ASP A 484 -2.22 -11.02 -29.68
CA ASP A 484 -2.17 -12.00 -30.78
C ASP A 484 -3.28 -13.08 -30.69
N GLY A 485 -4.23 -12.88 -29.77
CA GLY A 485 -5.37 -13.78 -29.57
C GLY A 485 -5.00 -15.08 -28.86
N ARG A 486 -3.91 -15.07 -28.06
CA ARG A 486 -3.55 -16.25 -27.25
C ARG A 486 -4.58 -16.56 -26.17
N MET A 487 -5.36 -15.55 -25.77
CA MET A 487 -6.46 -15.69 -24.84
C MET A 487 -7.72 -15.00 -25.36
N THR A 488 -8.66 -15.78 -25.91
CA THR A 488 -9.96 -15.28 -26.37
C THR A 488 -11.03 -15.64 -25.36
N ILE A 489 -11.70 -14.63 -24.78
CA ILE A 489 -12.76 -14.83 -23.81
C ILE A 489 -14.09 -14.35 -24.39
N LEU A 490 -15.05 -15.27 -24.54
CA LEU A 490 -16.39 -14.95 -24.99
C LEU A 490 -17.26 -14.47 -23.79
N PRO A 491 -18.02 -13.36 -23.94
CA PRO A 491 -18.80 -12.79 -22.84
C PRO A 491 -19.89 -13.72 -22.36
N SER A 492 -20.32 -13.57 -21.09
CA SER A 492 -21.39 -14.35 -20.46
C SER A 492 -22.80 -14.02 -21.01
N THR A 493 -23.00 -12.79 -21.49
CA THR A 493 -24.24 -12.33 -22.15
C THR A 493 -23.99 -12.05 -23.63
N ALA A 494 -24.96 -12.39 -24.50
CA ALA A 494 -24.92 -11.89 -25.86
C ALA A 494 -24.99 -10.36 -25.80
N GLN A 495 -23.93 -9.67 -26.25
CA GLN A 495 -24.05 -8.24 -26.54
C GLN A 495 -25.08 -8.12 -27.64
N THR A 496 -26.31 -7.69 -27.27
CA THR A 496 -27.27 -7.15 -28.24
C THR A 496 -26.66 -5.87 -28.77
N GLY A 497 -26.19 -5.94 -30.04
CA GLY A 497 -25.65 -4.85 -30.82
C GLY A 497 -26.64 -3.73 -31.08
#